data_cc1f59ec81d148776fd02e997f2fa5f9
#
_entry.id   cc1f59ec81d148776fd02e997f2fa5f9
#
_cell.length_a   1.000
_cell.length_b   1.000
_cell.length_c   1.000
_cell.angle_alpha   90.00
_cell.angle_beta   90.00
_cell.angle_gamma   90.00
#
_symmetry.space_group_name_H-M   'P 1'
#
loop_
_entity.id
_entity.type
_entity.pdbx_description
1 polymer ?
#
loop_
_entity_poly.entity_id
_entity_poly.type
_entity_poly.pdbx_seq_one_letter_code
_entity_poly.pdbx_strand_id
1 'polypeptide(L)'
;QYAKAILDGSTDRATEVIDRGLAEGVIPSKLYLDVLMPVQIEVGARWHRGEVTIPQEHIATQITLRQMARLRAMLKTRLKLGLKAVVSSVEGDQHFIGGQAVADFLMVDGWEVDFLGADIPTDHMVMYVKAREAQLVCVSVALTSLAPTAKKLIAELKKLPSAPKIIVGGSAVVADPNLGASLGADAWTVDPQEAVTVARQLCGILDADNALGLYLRKLGHSVHEYRKLRGMSQQDLAQTSSLDRAYISAVEHGKQNISIGAISKLAKALNLNIEELLIGSDY
;
A
#
# COMPACT_ATOMS: atom_id res chain seq x y z
N GLN A 1 10.10 -24.09 -13.04
CA GLN A 1 9.88 -24.05 -14.50
C GLN A 1 10.12 -22.62 -15.02
N TYR A 2 9.52 -21.58 -14.44
CA TYR A 2 9.67 -20.19 -14.87
C TYR A 2 11.13 -19.72 -14.85
N ALA A 3 11.86 -19.97 -13.73
CA ALA A 3 13.28 -19.62 -13.62
C ALA A 3 14.14 -20.21 -14.75
N LYS A 4 13.90 -21.47 -15.10
CA LYS A 4 14.61 -22.12 -16.22
C LYS A 4 14.28 -21.42 -17.54
N ALA A 5 13.00 -21.14 -17.79
CA ALA A 5 12.58 -20.52 -19.05
C ALA A 5 13.24 -19.16 -19.28
N ILE A 6 13.28 -18.29 -18.25
CA ILE A 6 13.88 -16.94 -18.37
C ILE A 6 15.41 -16.99 -18.49
N LEU A 7 16.08 -17.90 -17.78
CA LEU A 7 17.54 -18.08 -17.89
C LEU A 7 17.97 -18.68 -19.24
N ASP A 8 17.12 -19.53 -19.84
CA ASP A 8 17.30 -20.03 -21.21
C ASP A 8 16.93 -18.98 -22.28
N GLY A 9 16.49 -17.78 -21.89
CA GLY A 9 16.07 -16.71 -22.78
C GLY A 9 14.77 -16.96 -23.54
N SER A 10 13.97 -17.95 -23.11
CA SER A 10 12.76 -18.35 -23.82
C SER A 10 11.53 -17.61 -23.30
N THR A 11 11.14 -16.54 -24.01
CA THR A 11 9.91 -15.79 -23.74
C THR A 11 8.67 -16.69 -23.85
N ASP A 12 8.60 -17.58 -24.85
CA ASP A 12 7.43 -18.41 -25.09
C ASP A 12 7.22 -19.40 -23.95
N ARG A 13 8.27 -20.12 -23.53
CA ARG A 13 8.17 -21.02 -22.37
C ARG A 13 7.85 -20.29 -21.07
N ALA A 14 8.37 -19.10 -20.88
CA ALA A 14 8.02 -18.28 -19.72
C ALA A 14 6.52 -17.93 -19.74
N THR A 15 6.01 -17.55 -20.90
CA THR A 15 4.59 -17.25 -21.11
C THR A 15 3.71 -18.49 -20.89
N GLU A 16 4.07 -19.64 -21.42
CA GLU A 16 3.35 -20.91 -21.20
C GLU A 16 3.24 -21.27 -19.70
N VAL A 17 4.31 -21.05 -18.94
CA VAL A 17 4.28 -21.33 -17.48
C VAL A 17 3.26 -20.42 -16.78
N ILE A 18 3.23 -19.13 -17.12
CA ILE A 18 2.28 -18.18 -16.56
C ILE A 18 0.85 -18.51 -17.00
N ASP A 19 0.63 -18.82 -18.28
CA ASP A 19 -0.69 -19.19 -18.80
C ASP A 19 -1.26 -20.45 -18.17
N ARG A 20 -0.41 -21.42 -17.89
CA ARG A 20 -0.80 -22.62 -17.16
C ARG A 20 -1.28 -22.27 -15.74
N GLY A 21 -0.54 -21.44 -15.01
CA GLY A 21 -0.98 -20.97 -13.69
C GLY A 21 -2.33 -20.27 -13.73
N LEU A 22 -2.55 -19.40 -14.73
CA LEU A 22 -3.85 -18.73 -14.94
C LEU A 22 -4.96 -19.73 -15.25
N ALA A 23 -4.70 -20.73 -16.11
CA ALA A 23 -5.67 -21.77 -16.45
C ALA A 23 -6.01 -22.67 -15.25
N GLU A 24 -5.09 -22.88 -14.34
CA GLU A 24 -5.28 -23.59 -13.08
C GLU A 24 -5.99 -22.71 -12.00
N GLY A 25 -6.37 -21.49 -12.34
CA GLY A 25 -7.13 -20.57 -11.46
C GLY A 25 -6.27 -19.76 -10.51
N VAL A 26 -4.95 -19.72 -10.68
CA VAL A 26 -4.10 -18.81 -9.89
C VAL A 26 -4.36 -17.37 -10.33
N ILE A 27 -4.69 -16.52 -9.39
CA ILE A 27 -4.98 -15.10 -9.70
C ILE A 27 -3.72 -14.34 -10.13
N PRO A 28 -3.82 -13.36 -11.05
CA PRO A 28 -2.67 -12.65 -11.62
C PRO A 28 -1.74 -12.03 -10.57
N SER A 29 -2.28 -11.46 -9.49
CA SER A 29 -1.46 -10.89 -8.41
C SER A 29 -0.59 -11.92 -7.70
N LYS A 30 -1.09 -13.14 -7.51
CA LYS A 30 -0.29 -14.23 -6.94
C LYS A 30 0.83 -14.69 -7.87
N LEU A 31 0.56 -14.84 -9.17
CA LEU A 31 1.63 -15.15 -10.14
C LEU A 31 2.69 -14.05 -10.14
N TYR A 32 2.27 -12.80 -10.04
CA TYR A 32 3.18 -11.65 -9.97
C TYR A 32 4.07 -11.72 -8.73
N LEU A 33 3.50 -11.88 -7.54
CA LEU A 33 4.21 -11.80 -6.27
C LEU A 33 4.91 -13.11 -5.88
N ASP A 34 4.27 -14.26 -6.15
CA ASP A 34 4.76 -15.55 -5.66
C ASP A 34 5.63 -16.28 -6.71
N VAL A 35 5.61 -15.83 -7.98
CA VAL A 35 6.41 -16.44 -9.04
C VAL A 35 7.41 -15.47 -9.64
N LEU A 36 6.96 -14.32 -10.20
CA LEU A 36 7.88 -13.41 -10.89
C LEU A 36 8.90 -12.79 -9.94
N MET A 37 8.45 -12.24 -8.83
CA MET A 37 9.32 -11.52 -7.88
C MET A 37 10.35 -12.43 -7.23
N PRO A 38 10.01 -13.60 -6.64
CA PRO A 38 11.01 -14.48 -6.01
C PRO A 38 12.01 -15.04 -7.02
N VAL A 39 11.55 -15.36 -8.24
CA VAL A 39 12.45 -15.86 -9.28
C VAL A 39 13.44 -14.78 -9.72
N GLN A 40 13.01 -13.54 -9.85
CA GLN A 40 13.91 -12.44 -10.21
C GLN A 40 14.96 -12.16 -9.12
N ILE A 41 14.57 -12.26 -7.84
CA ILE A 41 15.50 -12.16 -6.71
C ILE A 41 16.54 -13.29 -6.78
N GLU A 42 16.11 -14.52 -7.06
CA GLU A 42 17.02 -15.66 -7.19
C GLU A 42 17.97 -15.52 -8.38
N VAL A 43 17.49 -14.99 -9.52
CA VAL A 43 18.34 -14.69 -10.69
C VAL A 43 19.45 -13.69 -10.30
N GLY A 44 19.10 -12.62 -9.60
CA GLY A 44 20.07 -11.66 -9.10
C GLY A 44 21.08 -12.29 -8.12
N ALA A 45 20.61 -13.13 -7.19
CA ALA A 45 21.48 -13.85 -6.25
C ALA A 45 22.44 -14.81 -6.99
N ARG A 46 21.99 -15.51 -8.02
CA ARG A 46 22.84 -16.37 -8.87
C ARG A 46 23.88 -15.57 -9.64
N TRP A 47 23.50 -14.41 -10.16
CA TRP A 47 24.44 -13.51 -10.81
C TRP A 47 25.55 -13.06 -9.85
N HIS A 48 25.22 -12.67 -8.62
CA HIS A 48 26.22 -12.32 -7.61
C HIS A 48 27.16 -13.47 -7.26
N ARG A 49 26.70 -14.74 -7.34
CA ARG A 49 27.55 -15.93 -7.14
C ARG A 49 28.34 -16.34 -8.39
N GLY A 50 28.17 -15.64 -9.53
CA GLY A 50 28.82 -15.96 -10.79
C GLY A 50 28.22 -17.18 -11.52
N GLU A 51 27.04 -17.66 -11.12
CA GLU A 51 26.32 -18.78 -11.72
C GLU A 51 25.53 -18.38 -12.96
N VAL A 52 25.25 -17.09 -13.11
CA VAL A 52 24.52 -16.47 -14.21
C VAL A 52 25.34 -15.32 -14.78
N THR A 53 25.48 -15.25 -16.09
CA THR A 53 26.18 -14.17 -16.77
C THR A 53 25.32 -12.91 -16.85
N ILE A 54 25.97 -11.74 -17.03
CA ILE A 54 25.26 -10.46 -17.22
C ILE A 54 24.22 -10.52 -18.36
N PRO A 55 24.54 -11.03 -19.57
CA PRO A 55 23.51 -11.16 -20.62
C PRO A 55 22.32 -12.05 -20.24
N GLN A 56 22.54 -13.13 -19.50
CA GLN A 56 21.45 -13.99 -19.02
C GLN A 56 20.56 -13.27 -18.01
N GLU A 57 21.14 -12.55 -17.07
CA GLU A 57 20.39 -11.74 -16.10
C GLU A 57 19.55 -10.67 -16.83
N HIS A 58 20.15 -9.94 -17.78
CA HIS A 58 19.45 -8.92 -18.56
C HIS A 58 18.29 -9.49 -19.38
N ILE A 59 18.48 -10.64 -20.05
CA ILE A 59 17.40 -11.30 -20.79
C ILE A 59 16.29 -11.76 -19.83
N ALA A 60 16.65 -12.37 -18.70
CA ALA A 60 15.68 -12.81 -17.69
C ALA A 60 14.87 -11.62 -17.15
N THR A 61 15.52 -10.50 -16.84
CA THR A 61 14.88 -9.25 -16.43
C THR A 61 13.91 -8.72 -17.50
N GLN A 62 14.29 -8.68 -18.78
CA GLN A 62 13.41 -8.24 -19.86
C GLN A 62 12.18 -9.14 -20.05
N ILE A 63 12.36 -10.47 -19.93
CA ILE A 63 11.23 -11.41 -20.00
C ILE A 63 10.30 -11.19 -18.81
N THR A 64 10.86 -11.03 -17.59
CA THR A 64 10.08 -10.78 -16.39
C THR A 64 9.26 -9.50 -16.49
N LEU A 65 9.84 -8.40 -16.96
CA LEU A 65 9.13 -7.13 -17.16
C LEU A 65 7.93 -7.26 -18.11
N ARG A 66 8.07 -8.05 -19.19
CA ARG A 66 6.94 -8.32 -20.11
C ARG A 66 5.82 -9.08 -19.41
N GLN A 67 6.15 -10.10 -18.60
CA GLN A 67 5.15 -10.83 -17.83
C GLN A 67 4.50 -9.96 -16.74
N MET A 68 5.27 -9.11 -16.06
CA MET A 68 4.75 -8.12 -15.11
C MET A 68 3.70 -7.22 -15.76
N ALA A 69 4.04 -6.60 -16.90
CA ALA A 69 3.13 -5.73 -17.64
C ALA A 69 1.85 -6.48 -18.07
N ARG A 70 1.99 -7.73 -18.51
CA ARG A 70 0.88 -8.60 -18.91
C ARG A 70 -0.04 -8.92 -17.73
N LEU A 71 0.50 -9.36 -16.60
CA LEU A 71 -0.29 -9.68 -15.40
C LEU A 71 -0.94 -8.42 -14.81
N ARG A 72 -0.25 -7.27 -14.80
CA ARG A 72 -0.80 -5.99 -14.38
C ARG A 72 -2.05 -5.62 -15.19
N ALA A 73 -2.02 -5.80 -16.52
CA ALA A 73 -3.16 -5.52 -17.39
C ALA A 73 -4.41 -6.38 -17.08
N MET A 74 -4.23 -7.52 -16.41
CA MET A 74 -5.32 -8.41 -15.97
C MET A 74 -5.87 -8.05 -14.59
N LEU A 75 -5.17 -7.17 -13.83
CA LEU A 75 -5.62 -6.76 -12.50
C LEU A 75 -6.76 -5.73 -12.62
N LYS A 76 -7.75 -5.87 -11.75
CA LYS A 76 -8.86 -4.92 -11.69
C LYS A 76 -8.40 -3.63 -11.03
N THR A 77 -8.29 -2.57 -11.81
CA THR A 77 -7.93 -1.23 -11.31
C THR A 77 -9.08 -0.62 -10.51
N ARG A 78 -8.77 -0.05 -9.36
CA ARG A 78 -9.70 0.73 -8.53
C ARG A 78 -9.99 2.09 -9.17
N LEU A 79 -10.99 2.80 -8.65
CA LEU A 79 -11.27 4.17 -9.04
C LEU A 79 -10.07 5.08 -8.74
N LYS A 80 -9.85 6.06 -9.63
CA LYS A 80 -8.76 7.03 -9.48
C LYS A 80 -8.88 7.79 -8.16
N LEU A 81 -7.79 7.84 -7.41
CA LEU A 81 -7.70 8.54 -6.14
C LEU A 81 -7.46 10.04 -6.29
N GLY A 82 -6.99 10.50 -7.46
CA GLY A 82 -6.55 11.87 -7.69
C GLY A 82 -5.22 12.22 -6.99
N LEU A 83 -4.51 11.23 -6.48
CA LEU A 83 -3.22 11.39 -5.80
C LEU A 83 -2.09 10.89 -6.69
N LYS A 84 -0.95 11.60 -6.63
CA LYS A 84 0.23 11.33 -7.44
C LYS A 84 1.34 10.68 -6.61
N ALA A 85 1.93 9.64 -7.15
CA ALA A 85 3.08 8.97 -6.56
C ALA A 85 4.26 8.96 -7.53
N VAL A 86 5.46 9.13 -7.01
CA VAL A 86 6.71 8.96 -7.75
C VAL A 86 7.44 7.76 -7.17
N VAL A 87 7.88 6.85 -8.02
CA VAL A 87 8.59 5.63 -7.62
C VAL A 87 9.91 5.55 -8.37
N SER A 88 11.01 5.34 -7.65
CA SER A 88 12.35 5.22 -8.24
C SER A 88 13.30 4.44 -7.33
N SER A 89 14.40 3.95 -7.90
CA SER A 89 15.57 3.58 -7.12
C SER A 89 16.43 4.81 -6.81
N VAL A 90 17.27 4.72 -5.79
CA VAL A 90 18.23 5.79 -5.44
C VAL A 90 19.32 5.91 -6.50
N GLU A 91 19.97 7.07 -6.54
CA GLU A 91 21.17 7.33 -7.37
C GLU A 91 22.24 6.25 -7.11
N GLY A 92 22.79 5.68 -8.17
CA GLY A 92 23.75 4.58 -8.13
C GLY A 92 23.13 3.18 -8.05
N ASP A 93 21.81 3.06 -7.92
CA ASP A 93 21.13 1.76 -7.83
C ASP A 93 20.44 1.38 -9.15
N GLN A 94 20.95 0.34 -9.81
CA GLN A 94 20.39 -0.19 -11.07
C GLN A 94 19.26 -1.20 -10.85
N HIS A 95 18.92 -1.56 -9.60
CA HIS A 95 17.89 -2.52 -9.27
C HIS A 95 16.52 -1.84 -9.19
N PHE A 96 15.71 -2.00 -10.21
CA PHE A 96 14.44 -1.28 -10.31
C PHE A 96 13.18 -2.19 -10.29
N ILE A 97 13.33 -3.51 -10.42
CA ILE A 97 12.19 -4.45 -10.50
C ILE A 97 11.27 -4.35 -9.27
N GLY A 98 11.85 -4.23 -8.07
CA GLY A 98 11.06 -4.06 -6.85
C GLY A 98 10.25 -2.77 -6.86
N GLY A 99 10.87 -1.66 -7.31
CA GLY A 99 10.18 -0.38 -7.50
C GLY A 99 9.08 -0.46 -8.57
N GLN A 100 9.34 -1.16 -9.70
CA GLN A 100 8.31 -1.40 -10.73
C GLN A 100 7.10 -2.13 -10.14
N ALA A 101 7.33 -3.13 -9.28
CA ALA A 101 6.23 -3.84 -8.64
C ALA A 101 5.38 -2.90 -7.75
N VAL A 102 6.01 -2.08 -6.93
CA VAL A 102 5.31 -1.06 -6.12
C VAL A 102 4.53 -0.11 -7.01
N ALA A 103 5.12 0.39 -8.10
CA ALA A 103 4.46 1.29 -9.05
C ALA A 103 3.23 0.63 -9.67
N ASP A 104 3.34 -0.63 -10.12
CA ASP A 104 2.24 -1.37 -10.73
C ASP A 104 1.07 -1.59 -9.75
N PHE A 105 1.34 -1.95 -8.48
CA PHE A 105 0.29 -2.12 -7.48
C PHE A 105 -0.34 -0.80 -7.05
N LEU A 106 0.41 0.29 -6.97
CA LEU A 106 -0.15 1.63 -6.74
C LEU A 106 -1.06 2.07 -7.91
N MET A 107 -0.66 1.82 -9.18
CA MET A 107 -1.51 2.10 -10.35
C MET A 107 -2.83 1.30 -10.28
N VAL A 108 -2.77 0.02 -9.93
CA VAL A 108 -3.95 -0.83 -9.75
C VAL A 108 -4.84 -0.31 -8.61
N ASP A 109 -4.25 0.25 -7.57
CA ASP A 109 -4.97 0.85 -6.45
C ASP A 109 -5.60 2.22 -6.77
N GLY A 110 -5.32 2.80 -7.94
CA GLY A 110 -5.94 4.03 -8.42
C GLY A 110 -5.07 5.29 -8.30
N TRP A 111 -3.80 5.15 -7.91
CA TRP A 111 -2.83 6.25 -7.92
C TRP A 111 -2.44 6.65 -9.34
N GLU A 112 -2.13 7.91 -9.54
CA GLU A 112 -1.40 8.40 -10.72
C GLU A 112 0.10 8.26 -10.44
N VAL A 113 0.77 7.29 -11.08
CA VAL A 113 2.13 6.88 -10.74
C VAL A 113 3.10 7.22 -11.85
N ASP A 114 4.16 7.92 -11.52
CA ASP A 114 5.33 8.10 -12.36
C ASP A 114 6.44 7.17 -11.85
N PHE A 115 6.71 6.12 -12.60
CA PHE A 115 7.85 5.24 -12.36
C PHE A 115 9.06 5.73 -13.14
N LEU A 116 10.09 6.21 -12.44
CA LEU A 116 11.28 6.80 -13.04
C LEU A 116 12.40 5.80 -13.33
N GLY A 117 12.24 4.55 -12.88
CA GLY A 117 13.23 3.50 -13.09
C GLY A 117 14.37 3.56 -12.09
N ALA A 118 15.59 3.45 -12.59
CA ALA A 118 16.82 3.29 -11.81
C ALA A 118 17.73 4.52 -11.90
N ASP A 119 18.62 4.67 -10.91
CA ASP A 119 19.78 5.57 -10.97
C ASP A 119 19.43 7.04 -11.29
N ILE A 120 18.41 7.57 -10.62
CA ILE A 120 18.04 8.97 -10.78
C ILE A 120 18.85 9.84 -9.81
N PRO A 121 19.61 10.85 -10.32
CA PRO A 121 20.34 11.78 -9.47
C PRO A 121 19.43 12.47 -8.45
N THR A 122 19.92 12.61 -7.22
CA THR A 122 19.14 13.13 -6.08
C THR A 122 18.50 14.49 -6.37
N ASP A 123 19.21 15.43 -6.96
CA ASP A 123 18.72 16.77 -7.28
C ASP A 123 17.63 16.74 -8.35
N HIS A 124 17.78 15.92 -9.39
CA HIS A 124 16.78 15.71 -10.43
C HIS A 124 15.52 15.08 -9.88
N MET A 125 15.65 14.09 -8.98
CA MET A 125 14.51 13.49 -8.30
C MET A 125 13.72 14.52 -7.49
N VAL A 126 14.40 15.35 -6.70
CA VAL A 126 13.77 16.40 -5.90
C VAL A 126 13.06 17.44 -6.79
N MET A 127 13.71 17.86 -7.88
CA MET A 127 13.11 18.78 -8.86
C MET A 127 11.84 18.17 -9.49
N TYR A 128 11.88 16.91 -9.87
CA TYR A 128 10.76 16.21 -10.49
C TYR A 128 9.59 16.07 -9.51
N VAL A 129 9.83 15.60 -8.30
CA VAL A 129 8.82 15.45 -7.24
C VAL A 129 8.13 16.78 -6.95
N LYS A 130 8.90 17.88 -6.86
CA LYS A 130 8.38 19.23 -6.66
C LYS A 130 7.48 19.67 -7.83
N ALA A 131 7.96 19.53 -9.07
CA ALA A 131 7.21 19.93 -10.26
C ALA A 131 5.94 19.11 -10.47
N ARG A 132 5.98 17.83 -10.06
CA ARG A 132 4.86 16.90 -10.14
C ARG A 132 3.81 17.15 -9.05
N GLU A 133 4.18 17.84 -7.98
CA GLU A 133 3.38 18.00 -6.76
C GLU A 133 2.93 16.63 -6.21
N ALA A 134 3.87 15.68 -6.15
CA ALA A 134 3.58 14.32 -5.70
C ALA A 134 3.28 14.27 -4.19
N GLN A 135 2.24 13.53 -3.82
CA GLN A 135 1.87 13.31 -2.42
C GLN A 135 2.64 12.14 -1.79
N LEU A 136 3.14 11.24 -2.63
CA LEU A 136 3.88 10.05 -2.21
C LEU A 136 5.15 9.89 -3.03
N VAL A 137 6.24 9.50 -2.37
CA VAL A 137 7.48 9.03 -3.01
C VAL A 137 7.83 7.66 -2.45
N CYS A 138 8.00 6.67 -3.33
CA CYS A 138 8.51 5.36 -2.96
C CYS A 138 9.94 5.20 -3.46
N VAL A 139 10.85 4.93 -2.54
CA VAL A 139 12.30 4.84 -2.82
C VAL A 139 12.77 3.41 -2.63
N SER A 140 13.33 2.80 -3.67
CA SER A 140 13.95 1.48 -3.59
C SER A 140 15.44 1.58 -3.30
N VAL A 141 15.92 0.78 -2.34
CA VAL A 141 17.33 0.65 -1.98
C VAL A 141 17.69 -0.82 -2.00
N ALA A 142 18.43 -1.27 -3.02
CA ALA A 142 18.80 -2.68 -3.14
C ALA A 142 20.14 -3.00 -2.48
N LEU A 143 21.05 -2.03 -2.37
CA LEU A 143 22.39 -2.19 -1.82
C LEU A 143 22.55 -1.39 -0.52
N THR A 144 22.99 -2.04 0.54
CA THR A 144 23.22 -1.40 1.85
C THR A 144 24.24 -0.25 1.75
N SER A 145 25.21 -0.34 0.82
CA SER A 145 26.18 0.71 0.55
C SER A 145 25.56 2.01 0.07
N LEU A 146 24.34 2.00 -0.46
CA LEU A 146 23.59 3.16 -0.93
C LEU A 146 22.72 3.81 0.15
N ALA A 147 22.73 3.31 1.38
CA ALA A 147 21.99 3.91 2.49
C ALA A 147 22.32 5.41 2.74
N PRO A 148 23.57 5.88 2.64
CA PRO A 148 23.87 7.31 2.73
C PRO A 148 23.19 8.14 1.64
N THR A 149 23.15 7.64 0.39
CA THR A 149 22.46 8.28 -0.74
C THR A 149 20.96 8.35 -0.49
N ALA A 150 20.35 7.26 0.00
CA ALA A 150 18.94 7.24 0.36
C ALA A 150 18.61 8.26 1.47
N LYS A 151 19.44 8.34 2.52
CA LYS A 151 19.28 9.33 3.60
C LYS A 151 19.33 10.76 3.07
N LYS A 152 20.30 11.05 2.17
CA LYS A 152 20.43 12.37 1.52
C LYS A 152 19.16 12.71 0.75
N LEU A 153 18.70 11.82 -0.13
CA LEU A 153 17.48 12.02 -0.93
C LEU A 153 16.27 12.28 -0.04
N ILE A 154 16.05 11.45 0.98
CA ILE A 154 14.92 11.58 1.92
C ILE A 154 14.97 12.93 2.65
N ALA A 155 16.14 13.34 3.12
CA ALA A 155 16.34 14.63 3.78
C ALA A 155 16.03 15.81 2.85
N GLU A 156 16.43 15.76 1.59
CA GLU A 156 16.12 16.82 0.61
C GLU A 156 14.62 16.87 0.26
N LEU A 157 13.98 15.72 0.07
CA LEU A 157 12.54 15.66 -0.17
C LEU A 157 11.73 16.24 1.00
N LYS A 158 12.16 16.01 2.24
CA LYS A 158 11.50 16.55 3.44
C LYS A 158 11.64 18.06 3.62
N LYS A 159 12.58 18.72 2.91
CA LYS A 159 12.72 20.19 2.90
C LYS A 159 11.75 20.88 1.95
N LEU A 160 11.05 20.14 1.08
CA LEU A 160 10.09 20.75 0.16
C LEU A 160 8.93 21.42 0.93
N PRO A 161 8.41 22.56 0.48
CA PRO A 161 7.28 23.24 1.13
C PRO A 161 6.03 22.37 1.27
N SER A 162 5.78 21.53 0.26
CA SER A 162 4.76 20.47 0.27
C SER A 162 5.49 19.12 0.25
N ALA A 163 6.12 18.77 1.38
CA ALA A 163 6.88 17.53 1.48
C ALA A 163 5.97 16.32 1.24
N PRO A 164 6.32 15.39 0.32
CA PRO A 164 5.57 14.18 0.10
C PRO A 164 5.71 13.24 1.30
N LYS A 165 4.80 12.27 1.44
CA LYS A 165 5.02 11.09 2.25
C LYS A 165 6.06 10.20 1.58
N ILE A 166 6.95 9.60 2.35
CA ILE A 166 8.07 8.82 1.83
C ILE A 166 8.03 7.40 2.38
N ILE A 167 7.96 6.43 1.48
CA ILE A 167 8.10 4.99 1.82
C ILE A 167 9.42 4.50 1.23
N VAL A 168 10.15 3.77 2.03
CA VAL A 168 11.40 3.13 1.61
C VAL A 168 11.22 1.61 1.59
N GLY A 169 11.81 0.96 0.61
CA GLY A 169 11.85 -0.49 0.46
C GLY A 169 13.09 -0.95 -0.28
N GLY A 170 13.04 -2.16 -0.83
CA GLY A 170 14.13 -2.77 -1.58
C GLY A 170 14.88 -3.85 -0.81
N SER A 171 15.72 -4.62 -1.50
CA SER A 171 16.36 -5.82 -0.93
C SER A 171 17.27 -5.54 0.26
N ALA A 172 17.89 -4.35 0.35
CA ALA A 172 18.67 -3.95 1.52
C ALA A 172 17.80 -3.79 2.77
N VAL A 173 16.56 -3.26 2.61
CA VAL A 173 15.59 -3.09 3.70
C VAL A 173 14.98 -4.43 4.10
N VAL A 174 14.74 -5.32 3.13
CA VAL A 174 14.28 -6.70 3.39
C VAL A 174 15.31 -7.47 4.21
N ALA A 175 16.59 -7.33 3.86
CA ALA A 175 17.69 -8.01 4.55
C ALA A 175 17.95 -7.46 5.97
N ASP A 176 17.74 -6.14 6.17
CA ASP A 176 17.89 -5.48 7.48
C ASP A 176 16.77 -4.44 7.70
N PRO A 177 15.69 -4.82 8.39
CA PRO A 177 14.61 -3.89 8.74
C PRO A 177 15.06 -2.68 9.58
N ASN A 178 16.15 -2.80 10.38
CA ASN A 178 16.67 -1.68 11.14
C ASN A 178 17.26 -0.61 10.21
N LEU A 179 17.79 -1.00 9.05
CA LEU A 179 18.21 -0.08 8.02
C LEU A 179 17.01 0.78 7.59
N GLY A 180 15.88 0.15 7.23
CA GLY A 180 14.66 0.86 6.81
C GLY A 180 14.22 1.91 7.84
N ALA A 181 14.15 1.54 9.11
CA ALA A 181 13.82 2.46 10.21
C ALA A 181 14.83 3.62 10.35
N SER A 182 16.11 3.39 10.03
CA SER A 182 17.20 4.37 10.18
C SER A 182 17.30 5.39 9.05
N LEU A 183 16.63 5.18 7.91
CA LEU A 183 16.75 6.03 6.72
C LEU A 183 16.01 7.37 6.84
N GLY A 184 15.11 7.49 7.82
CA GLY A 184 14.39 8.75 8.08
C GLY A 184 13.16 8.96 7.19
N ALA A 185 12.66 7.93 6.50
CA ALA A 185 11.39 7.94 5.78
C ALA A 185 10.19 7.96 6.74
N ASP A 186 8.97 8.17 6.21
CA ASP A 186 7.75 8.12 7.01
C ASP A 186 7.33 6.67 7.31
N ALA A 187 7.72 5.74 6.43
CA ALA A 187 7.58 4.29 6.63
C ALA A 187 8.60 3.51 5.79
N TRP A 188 8.72 2.23 6.10
CA TRP A 188 9.45 1.27 5.27
C TRP A 188 8.60 0.00 5.10
N THR A 189 8.80 -0.70 3.99
CA THR A 189 8.07 -1.91 3.65
C THR A 189 8.97 -2.93 2.95
N VAL A 190 8.60 -4.19 3.07
CA VAL A 190 9.35 -5.32 2.46
C VAL A 190 8.56 -5.98 1.32
N ASP A 191 7.32 -5.58 1.12
CA ASP A 191 6.39 -6.18 0.18
C ASP A 191 5.63 -5.09 -0.61
N PRO A 192 5.44 -5.24 -1.94
CA PRO A 192 4.74 -4.25 -2.76
C PRO A 192 3.26 -4.02 -2.39
N GLN A 193 2.55 -5.04 -1.86
CA GLN A 193 1.16 -4.87 -1.41
C GLN A 193 1.10 -4.14 -0.08
N GLU A 194 2.05 -4.43 0.81
CA GLU A 194 2.20 -3.67 2.05
C GLU A 194 2.46 -2.19 1.77
N ALA A 195 3.31 -1.88 0.77
CA ALA A 195 3.58 -0.50 0.35
C ALA A 195 2.29 0.25 -0.05
N VAL A 196 1.36 -0.39 -0.75
CA VAL A 196 0.05 0.19 -1.08
C VAL A 196 -0.76 0.48 0.18
N THR A 197 -0.82 -0.47 1.11
CA THR A 197 -1.55 -0.31 2.38
C THR A 197 -1.00 0.85 3.20
N VAL A 198 0.33 0.92 3.33
CA VAL A 198 1.02 1.99 4.05
C VAL A 198 0.86 3.34 3.34
N ALA A 199 0.91 3.37 2.00
CA ALA A 199 0.66 4.58 1.21
C ALA A 199 -0.72 5.17 1.49
N ARG A 200 -1.75 4.32 1.50
CA ARG A 200 -3.12 4.74 1.84
C ARG A 200 -3.20 5.32 3.26
N GLN A 201 -2.59 4.66 4.23
CA GLN A 201 -2.55 5.13 5.63
C GLN A 201 -1.86 6.49 5.77
N LEU A 202 -0.66 6.63 5.19
CA LEU A 202 0.13 7.87 5.25
C LEU A 202 -0.57 9.06 4.58
N CYS A 203 -1.31 8.81 3.50
CA CYS A 203 -2.02 9.84 2.74
C CYS A 203 -3.49 10.02 3.19
N GLY A 204 -3.89 9.39 4.29
CA GLY A 204 -5.24 9.54 4.86
C GLY A 204 -6.34 8.94 3.99
N ILE A 205 -6.00 7.99 3.09
CA ILE A 205 -6.99 7.29 2.25
C ILE A 205 -7.60 6.18 3.09
N LEU A 206 -8.86 6.34 3.42
CA LEU A 206 -9.62 5.31 4.11
C LEU A 206 -10.17 4.32 3.06
N ASP A 207 -9.89 3.03 3.22
CA ASP A 207 -10.68 2.02 2.51
C ASP A 207 -12.14 2.13 2.93
N ALA A 208 -13.06 1.94 1.99
CA ALA A 208 -14.49 2.04 2.29
C ALA A 208 -14.88 1.14 3.48
N ASP A 209 -14.30 -0.06 3.55
CA ASP A 209 -14.51 -0.99 4.66
C ASP A 209 -13.84 -0.52 5.96
N ASN A 210 -12.64 0.05 5.88
CA ASN A 210 -11.95 0.65 7.03
C ASN A 210 -12.57 1.98 7.43
N ALA A 211 -13.04 2.78 6.46
CA ALA A 211 -13.77 4.01 6.73
C ALA A 211 -15.09 3.68 7.45
N LEU A 212 -15.86 2.72 6.94
CA LEU A 212 -17.09 2.26 7.60
C LEU A 212 -16.79 1.76 9.02
N GLY A 213 -15.79 0.91 9.19
CA GLY A 213 -15.39 0.41 10.51
C GLY A 213 -14.94 1.52 11.45
N LEU A 214 -14.25 2.55 10.95
CA LEU A 214 -13.87 3.72 11.74
C LEU A 214 -15.11 4.56 12.13
N TYR A 215 -16.01 4.82 11.18
CA TYR A 215 -17.26 5.52 11.46
C TYR A 215 -18.13 4.76 12.44
N LEU A 216 -18.26 3.43 12.30
CA LEU A 216 -19.01 2.61 13.25
C LEU A 216 -18.40 2.66 14.66
N ARG A 217 -17.07 2.65 14.79
CA ARG A 217 -16.40 2.80 16.09
C ARG A 217 -16.60 4.19 16.68
N LYS A 218 -16.47 5.27 15.88
CA LYS A 218 -16.72 6.64 16.33
C LYS A 218 -18.17 6.81 16.80
N LEU A 219 -19.13 6.38 15.97
CA LEU A 219 -20.54 6.39 16.32
C LEU A 219 -20.82 5.58 17.59
N GLY A 220 -20.25 4.38 17.69
CA GLY A 220 -20.39 3.54 18.88
C GLY A 220 -19.86 4.21 20.14
N HIS A 221 -18.70 4.86 20.04
CA HIS A 221 -18.13 5.64 21.13
C HIS A 221 -19.05 6.81 21.53
N SER A 222 -19.56 7.59 20.56
CA SER A 222 -20.51 8.68 20.81
C SER A 222 -21.77 8.18 21.52
N VAL A 223 -22.36 7.09 21.04
CA VAL A 223 -23.54 6.48 21.69
C VAL A 223 -23.22 6.09 23.15
N HIS A 224 -22.06 5.48 23.38
CA HIS A 224 -21.63 5.09 24.74
C HIS A 224 -21.48 6.31 25.66
N GLU A 225 -20.76 7.36 25.22
CA GLU A 225 -20.51 8.56 26.00
C GLU A 225 -21.82 9.31 26.33
N TYR A 226 -22.67 9.55 25.33
CA TYR A 226 -23.94 10.25 25.57
C TYR A 226 -24.88 9.43 26.44
N ARG A 227 -24.88 8.10 26.33
CA ARG A 227 -25.63 7.23 27.25
C ARG A 227 -25.13 7.36 28.67
N LYS A 228 -23.81 7.34 28.88
CA LYS A 228 -23.19 7.51 30.20
C LYS A 228 -23.45 8.87 30.79
N LEU A 229 -23.34 9.93 30.04
CA LEU A 229 -23.65 11.30 30.46
C LEU A 229 -25.11 11.45 30.97
N ARG A 230 -26.03 10.63 30.43
CA ARG A 230 -27.43 10.59 30.86
C ARG A 230 -27.72 9.58 31.97
N GLY A 231 -26.70 8.94 32.53
CA GLY A 231 -26.84 7.94 33.59
C GLY A 231 -27.58 6.65 33.17
N MET A 232 -27.75 6.41 31.86
CA MET A 232 -28.49 5.27 31.34
C MET A 232 -27.63 4.00 31.30
N SER A 233 -28.23 2.86 31.65
CA SER A 233 -27.67 1.53 31.31
C SER A 233 -27.92 1.21 29.84
N GLN A 234 -27.23 0.18 29.29
CA GLN A 234 -27.52 -0.33 27.94
C GLN A 234 -28.97 -0.83 27.83
N GLN A 235 -29.55 -1.34 28.93
CA GLN A 235 -30.92 -1.80 28.98
C GLN A 235 -31.90 -0.62 28.90
N ASP A 236 -31.62 0.49 29.58
CA ASP A 236 -32.47 1.68 29.55
C ASP A 236 -32.49 2.31 28.15
N LEU A 237 -31.31 2.40 27.50
CA LEU A 237 -31.21 2.89 26.13
C LEU A 237 -31.92 1.96 25.13
N ALA A 238 -31.85 0.65 25.34
CA ALA A 238 -32.56 -0.33 24.51
C ALA A 238 -34.07 -0.14 24.59
N GLN A 239 -34.61 0.00 25.80
CA GLN A 239 -36.04 0.25 26.03
C GLN A 239 -36.50 1.57 25.41
N THR A 240 -35.75 2.65 25.67
CA THR A 240 -36.10 4.00 25.19
C THR A 240 -36.02 4.13 23.67
N SER A 241 -35.06 3.45 23.04
CA SER A 241 -34.88 3.46 21.59
C SER A 241 -35.72 2.39 20.84
N SER A 242 -36.39 1.49 21.56
CA SER A 242 -37.07 0.33 20.99
C SER A 242 -36.12 -0.53 20.13
N LEU A 243 -34.91 -0.79 20.65
CA LEU A 243 -33.88 -1.66 20.09
C LEU A 243 -33.48 -2.71 21.12
N ASP A 244 -32.87 -3.82 20.68
CA ASP A 244 -32.40 -4.86 21.59
C ASP A 244 -31.12 -4.43 22.35
N ARG A 245 -30.99 -4.86 23.60
CA ARG A 245 -29.78 -4.61 24.40
C ARG A 245 -28.51 -5.16 23.71
N ALA A 246 -28.58 -6.35 23.11
CA ALA A 246 -27.47 -6.95 22.39
C ALA A 246 -27.06 -6.08 21.18
N TYR A 247 -28.07 -5.50 20.48
CA TYR A 247 -27.84 -4.56 19.38
C TYR A 247 -27.14 -3.29 19.89
N ILE A 248 -27.58 -2.67 21.00
CA ILE A 248 -26.92 -1.52 21.63
C ILE A 248 -25.47 -1.84 21.95
N SER A 249 -25.20 -2.97 22.58
CA SER A 249 -23.84 -3.41 22.90
C SER A 249 -22.97 -3.55 21.63
N ALA A 250 -23.50 -4.16 20.58
CA ALA A 250 -22.77 -4.31 19.31
C ALA A 250 -22.49 -2.97 18.65
N VAL A 251 -23.43 -2.02 18.71
CA VAL A 251 -23.25 -0.65 18.22
C VAL A 251 -22.16 0.08 19.00
N GLU A 252 -22.19 0.08 20.32
CA GLU A 252 -21.18 0.74 21.17
C GLU A 252 -19.76 0.20 20.94
N HIS A 253 -19.63 -1.06 20.53
CA HIS A 253 -18.35 -1.67 20.19
C HIS A 253 -17.95 -1.51 18.71
N GLY A 254 -18.75 -0.79 17.90
CA GLY A 254 -18.51 -0.60 16.47
C GLY A 254 -18.57 -1.89 15.64
N LYS A 255 -19.25 -2.91 16.15
CA LYS A 255 -19.39 -4.25 15.51
C LYS A 255 -20.66 -4.42 14.71
N GLN A 256 -21.57 -3.43 14.76
CA GLN A 256 -22.87 -3.48 14.11
C GLN A 256 -22.94 -2.51 12.95
N ASN A 257 -23.28 -3.01 11.76
CA ASN A 257 -23.68 -2.14 10.66
C ASN A 257 -25.07 -1.58 10.96
N ILE A 258 -25.15 -0.28 11.25
CA ILE A 258 -26.35 0.37 11.75
C ILE A 258 -27.10 1.11 10.62
N SER A 259 -28.40 0.93 10.55
CA SER A 259 -29.26 1.66 9.60
C SER A 259 -29.50 3.10 10.06
N ILE A 260 -29.74 4.01 9.11
CA ILE A 260 -30.12 5.42 9.42
C ILE A 260 -31.34 5.48 10.34
N GLY A 261 -32.30 4.56 10.15
CA GLY A 261 -33.48 4.46 11.04
C GLY A 261 -33.12 4.11 12.46
N ALA A 262 -32.12 3.23 12.68
CA ALA A 262 -31.66 2.91 14.01
C ALA A 262 -30.84 4.07 14.64
N ILE A 263 -30.04 4.78 13.84
CA ILE A 263 -29.34 6.01 14.28
C ILE A 263 -30.35 7.06 14.76
N SER A 264 -31.44 7.27 14.00
CA SER A 264 -32.51 8.19 14.38
C SER A 264 -33.20 7.82 15.70
N LYS A 265 -33.43 6.53 15.93
CA LYS A 265 -34.01 6.04 17.21
C LYS A 265 -33.05 6.29 18.39
N LEU A 266 -31.75 6.03 18.20
CA LEU A 266 -30.74 6.28 19.24
C LEU A 266 -30.59 7.78 19.55
N ALA A 267 -30.51 8.62 18.51
CA ALA A 267 -30.44 10.06 18.66
C ALA A 267 -31.65 10.59 19.46
N LYS A 268 -32.87 10.17 19.09
CA LYS A 268 -34.09 10.50 19.84
C LYS A 268 -34.04 10.04 21.30
N ALA A 269 -33.67 8.80 21.55
CA ALA A 269 -33.57 8.23 22.89
C ALA A 269 -32.52 8.94 23.77
N LEU A 270 -31.48 9.47 23.13
CA LEU A 270 -30.44 10.26 23.76
C LEU A 270 -30.73 11.77 23.77
N ASN A 271 -31.89 12.21 23.30
CA ASN A 271 -32.27 13.62 23.17
C ASN A 271 -31.24 14.45 22.41
N LEU A 272 -30.83 13.95 21.24
CA LEU A 272 -29.87 14.54 20.29
C LEU A 272 -30.50 14.60 18.89
N ASN A 273 -29.96 15.48 18.03
CA ASN A 273 -30.17 15.33 16.60
C ASN A 273 -29.20 14.28 16.01
N ILE A 274 -29.45 13.86 14.78
CA ILE A 274 -28.62 12.83 14.11
C ILE A 274 -27.20 13.34 13.88
N GLU A 275 -27.04 14.62 13.53
CA GLU A 275 -25.73 15.24 13.29
C GLU A 275 -24.86 15.23 14.54
N GLU A 276 -25.39 15.61 15.70
CA GLU A 276 -24.70 15.58 16.98
C GLU A 276 -24.20 14.18 17.32
N LEU A 277 -25.02 13.16 17.06
CA LEU A 277 -24.64 11.77 17.30
C LEU A 277 -23.55 11.27 16.34
N LEU A 278 -23.57 11.71 15.07
CA LEU A 278 -22.60 11.31 14.04
C LEU A 278 -21.26 12.04 14.15
N ILE A 279 -21.27 13.33 14.51
CA ILE A 279 -20.06 14.14 14.63
C ILE A 279 -19.31 13.79 15.93
N GLY A 280 -20.05 13.42 16.99
CA GLY A 280 -19.52 13.18 18.31
C GLY A 280 -19.31 14.48 19.10
N SER A 281 -19.15 14.37 20.40
CA SER A 281 -18.67 15.49 21.22
C SER A 281 -17.17 15.65 21.00
N ASP A 282 -16.74 16.73 20.36
CA ASP A 282 -15.35 17.21 20.43
C ASP A 282 -15.09 17.72 21.87
N TYR A 283 -14.81 16.78 22.78
CA TYR A 283 -14.27 17.07 24.11
C TYR A 283 -13.09 16.16 24.38
#